data_6a736c5f8cd300a1c78ffffdb7a2e3d4
#
_entry.id   6a736c5f8cd300a1c78ffffdb7a2e3d4
#
_cell.length_a   1.000
_cell.length_b   1.000
_cell.length_c   1.000
_cell.angle_alpha   90.00
_cell.angle_beta   90.00
_cell.angle_gamma   90.00
#
_symmetry.space_group_name_H-M   'P 1'
#
loop_
_entity.id
_entity.type
_entity.pdbx_description
1 polymer ?
#
loop_
_entity_poly.entity_id
_entity_poly.type
_entity_poly.pdbx_seq_one_letter_code
_entity_poly.pdbx_strand_id
1 'polypeptide(L)'
;MRVLPLCVVFGGWLSMPALAADAASWMERFAVAEQKQSYAGTFVYERNGSFSSHAVWQRVEGERIQERLLQLDGPPAEVVRVDGQMQCATDDLAAQLREAQAWRGKHLDPKALSQWYEFRQIGDSRVADRSAVALAVVPRDQHRYGFELHLDRETALPLKSLMLNEKGQLLERFQFTQFSSSAVDTRQLQPSEACKAVEVREPARTPSSAWRSDWLPPGFELLDANVRRSPASSESVAWLSYGDGLASFSVFLEPLRGALVEDARSQMGPTVAVSKRISTSDGDVMVTVIGEIPLGTAERVALSMRAGAEQAQR
;
A
#
# COMPACT_ATOMS: atom_id res chain seq x y z
N MET A 1 25.95 42.13 -57.12
CA MET A 1 25.20 41.95 -55.93
C MET A 1 24.61 40.55 -55.92
N ARG A 2 25.19 39.62 -55.11
CA ARG A 2 24.69 38.24 -54.94
C ARG A 2 24.10 38.11 -53.53
N VAL A 3 22.81 37.85 -53.51
CA VAL A 3 22.06 37.64 -52.26
C VAL A 3 22.09 36.15 -51.93
N LEU A 4 22.71 35.74 -50.81
CA LEU A 4 22.66 34.38 -50.27
C LEU A 4 21.36 34.20 -49.44
N PRO A 5 20.62 33.10 -49.61
CA PRO A 5 19.50 32.79 -48.68
C PRO A 5 20.00 32.17 -47.38
N LEU A 6 19.57 32.72 -46.27
CA LEU A 6 19.81 32.25 -44.92
C LEU A 6 18.84 31.08 -44.65
N CYS A 7 19.34 29.84 -44.63
CA CYS A 7 18.57 28.67 -44.15
C CYS A 7 18.55 28.64 -42.63
N VAL A 8 17.41 28.98 -42.02
CA VAL A 8 17.13 28.78 -40.59
C VAL A 8 16.77 27.33 -40.40
N VAL A 9 17.66 26.55 -39.78
CA VAL A 9 17.39 25.18 -39.35
C VAL A 9 16.64 25.24 -38.05
N PHE A 10 15.34 24.96 -38.07
CA PHE A 10 14.54 24.67 -36.85
C PHE A 10 14.94 23.29 -36.33
N GLY A 11 15.87 23.26 -35.40
CA GLY A 11 16.18 22.07 -34.61
C GLY A 11 15.02 21.74 -33.67
N GLY A 12 14.16 20.78 -34.05
CA GLY A 12 13.04 20.32 -33.24
C GLY A 12 13.53 19.61 -31.98
N TRP A 13 13.07 20.08 -30.85
CA TRP A 13 13.21 19.42 -29.56
C TRP A 13 12.25 18.21 -29.50
N LEU A 14 12.75 17.03 -29.92
CA LEU A 14 12.07 15.75 -29.79
C LEU A 14 12.93 14.82 -28.91
N SER A 15 12.94 15.02 -27.61
CA SER A 15 13.67 14.12 -26.71
C SER A 15 12.96 13.90 -25.36
N MET A 16 11.66 13.50 -25.38
CA MET A 16 10.97 13.11 -24.15
C MET A 16 10.38 11.67 -24.09
N PRO A 17 10.32 10.82 -25.13
CA PRO A 17 9.78 9.47 -24.95
C PRO A 17 10.75 8.46 -24.33
N ALA A 18 12.06 8.65 -24.40
CA ALA A 18 13.03 7.65 -23.95
C ALA A 18 13.06 7.45 -22.42
N LEU A 19 12.97 8.52 -21.63
CA LEU A 19 13.03 8.46 -20.15
C LEU A 19 11.77 7.84 -19.52
N ALA A 20 10.61 8.06 -20.14
CA ALA A 20 9.36 7.46 -19.63
C ALA A 20 9.29 5.95 -19.94
N ALA A 21 9.77 5.51 -21.10
CA ALA A 21 9.86 4.09 -21.46
C ALA A 21 10.83 3.34 -20.52
N ASP A 22 11.91 3.99 -20.08
CA ASP A 22 12.89 3.43 -19.16
C ASP A 22 12.28 3.28 -17.75
N ALA A 23 11.54 4.28 -17.25
CA ALA A 23 10.87 4.21 -15.94
C ALA A 23 9.81 3.09 -15.88
N ALA A 24 9.02 2.89 -16.94
CA ALA A 24 8.05 1.79 -17.00
C ALA A 24 8.76 0.42 -16.98
N SER A 25 9.85 0.26 -17.71
CA SER A 25 10.66 -0.97 -17.71
C SER A 25 11.24 -1.26 -16.32
N TRP A 26 11.67 -0.25 -15.56
CA TRP A 26 12.11 -0.43 -14.18
C TRP A 26 10.98 -0.90 -13.27
N MET A 27 9.77 -0.37 -13.42
CA MET A 27 8.61 -0.82 -12.65
C MET A 27 8.24 -2.28 -12.97
N GLU A 28 8.34 -2.70 -14.24
CA GLU A 28 8.13 -4.10 -14.64
C GLU A 28 9.19 -5.03 -14.02
N ARG A 29 10.47 -4.63 -14.05
CA ARG A 29 11.55 -5.38 -13.40
C ARG A 29 11.35 -5.47 -11.91
N PHE A 30 10.90 -4.42 -11.24
CA PHE A 30 10.58 -4.41 -9.82
C PHE A 30 9.46 -5.41 -9.50
N ALA A 31 8.34 -5.39 -10.25
CA ALA A 31 7.23 -6.31 -10.05
C ALA A 31 7.64 -7.80 -10.16
N VAL A 32 8.59 -8.10 -11.06
CA VAL A 32 9.16 -9.46 -11.19
C VAL A 32 10.12 -9.78 -10.05
N ALA A 33 10.95 -8.80 -9.64
CA ALA A 33 11.97 -8.99 -8.62
C ALA A 33 11.37 -9.34 -7.26
N GLU A 34 10.28 -8.70 -6.85
CA GLU A 34 9.58 -8.99 -5.59
C GLU A 34 9.18 -10.47 -5.44
N GLN A 35 8.89 -11.13 -6.57
CA GLN A 35 8.43 -12.51 -6.58
C GLN A 35 9.57 -13.54 -6.76
N LYS A 36 10.70 -13.13 -7.29
CA LYS A 36 11.75 -14.06 -7.74
C LYS A 36 13.08 -13.89 -7.01
N GLN A 37 13.26 -12.81 -6.26
CA GLN A 37 14.54 -12.51 -5.63
C GLN A 37 14.55 -12.92 -4.16
N SER A 38 15.58 -13.67 -3.77
CA SER A 38 15.92 -13.86 -2.35
C SER A 38 16.80 -12.71 -1.90
N TYR A 39 16.56 -12.21 -0.70
CA TYR A 39 17.37 -11.14 -0.11
C TYR A 39 17.29 -11.15 1.41
N ALA A 40 18.28 -10.50 2.03
CA ALA A 40 18.27 -10.20 3.45
C ALA A 40 18.82 -8.80 3.68
N GLY A 41 18.41 -8.16 4.77
CA GLY A 41 18.92 -6.86 5.12
C GLY A 41 18.35 -6.29 6.39
N THR A 42 18.89 -5.13 6.77
CA THR A 42 18.34 -4.29 7.83
C THR A 42 17.88 -2.99 7.22
N PHE A 43 16.76 -2.46 7.71
CA PHE A 43 16.20 -1.20 7.24
C PHE A 43 15.66 -0.38 8.39
N VAL A 44 15.57 0.93 8.16
CA VAL A 44 14.82 1.86 8.99
C VAL A 44 13.47 2.13 8.35
N TYR A 45 12.46 2.21 9.20
CA TYR A 45 11.12 2.62 8.84
C TYR A 45 10.74 3.85 9.65
N GLU A 46 10.27 4.88 8.94
CA GLU A 46 9.83 6.15 9.54
C GLU A 46 8.38 6.39 9.17
N ARG A 47 7.56 6.63 10.16
CA ARG A 47 6.16 6.98 9.99
C ARG A 47 5.73 7.93 11.09
N ASN A 48 5.09 9.04 10.73
CA ASN A 48 4.60 10.04 11.68
C ASN A 48 5.69 10.54 12.66
N GLY A 49 6.91 10.72 12.17
CA GLY A 49 8.05 11.16 12.98
C GLY A 49 8.64 10.12 13.93
N SER A 50 8.08 8.91 13.96
CA SER A 50 8.62 7.78 14.72
C SER A 50 9.49 6.91 13.82
N PHE A 51 10.60 6.43 14.36
CA PHE A 51 11.55 5.55 13.68
C PHE A 51 11.56 4.18 14.33
N SER A 52 11.72 3.15 13.52
CA SER A 52 11.97 1.79 13.97
C SER A 52 12.96 1.09 13.03
N SER A 53 13.75 0.17 13.57
CA SER A 53 14.75 -0.60 12.84
C SER A 53 14.30 -2.05 12.73
N HIS A 54 14.48 -2.63 11.56
CA HIS A 54 14.01 -3.98 11.27
C HIS A 54 15.06 -4.78 10.54
N ALA A 55 15.01 -6.11 10.70
CA ALA A 55 15.68 -7.05 9.84
C ALA A 55 14.65 -7.84 9.04
N VAL A 56 14.97 -8.12 7.79
CA VAL A 56 14.13 -8.91 6.89
C VAL A 56 14.97 -9.97 6.20
N TRP A 57 14.39 -11.15 6.04
CA TRP A 57 14.90 -12.26 5.25
C TRP A 57 13.78 -12.75 4.35
N GLN A 58 14.02 -12.77 3.05
CA GLN A 58 13.12 -13.34 2.06
C GLN A 58 13.86 -14.42 1.28
N ARG A 59 13.28 -15.60 1.19
CA ARG A 59 13.78 -16.72 0.39
C ARG A 59 12.74 -17.15 -0.60
N VAL A 60 13.13 -17.23 -1.86
CA VAL A 60 12.32 -17.72 -2.96
C VAL A 60 12.88 -19.04 -3.46
N GLU A 61 12.06 -20.09 -3.47
CA GLU A 61 12.36 -21.40 -4.00
C GLU A 61 11.24 -21.87 -4.93
N GLY A 62 11.48 -21.76 -6.23
CA GLY A 62 10.41 -21.97 -7.22
C GLY A 62 9.30 -20.92 -7.09
N GLU A 63 8.10 -21.37 -6.77
CA GLU A 63 6.93 -20.51 -6.51
C GLU A 63 6.75 -20.18 -5.02
N ARG A 64 7.51 -20.81 -4.14
CA ARG A 64 7.38 -20.61 -2.70
C ARG A 64 8.20 -19.43 -2.23
N ILE A 65 7.55 -18.50 -1.56
CA ILE A 65 8.16 -17.32 -0.94
C ILE A 65 8.03 -17.44 0.58
N GLN A 66 9.15 -17.44 1.29
CA GLN A 66 9.21 -17.39 2.74
C GLN A 66 9.80 -16.05 3.17
N GLU A 67 9.14 -15.37 4.09
CA GLU A 67 9.59 -14.08 4.63
C GLU A 67 9.58 -14.13 6.15
N ARG A 68 10.62 -13.58 6.76
CA ARG A 68 10.68 -13.26 8.18
C ARG A 68 11.03 -11.81 8.35
N LEU A 69 10.24 -11.11 9.14
CA LEU A 69 10.45 -9.72 9.53
C LEU A 69 10.61 -9.66 11.05
N LEU A 70 11.66 -8.99 11.52
CA LEU A 70 11.98 -8.83 12.93
C LEU A 70 12.25 -7.36 13.24
N GLN A 71 11.56 -6.81 14.24
CA GLN A 71 11.89 -5.49 14.79
C GLN A 71 13.12 -5.59 15.68
N LEU A 72 14.08 -4.67 15.52
CA LEU A 72 15.37 -4.70 16.20
C LEU A 72 15.44 -3.78 17.42
N ASP A 73 14.52 -2.85 17.54
CA ASP A 73 14.40 -1.89 18.63
C ASP A 73 13.01 -1.98 19.30
N GLY A 74 12.95 -1.58 20.57
CA GLY A 74 11.72 -1.69 21.37
C GLY A 74 11.34 -3.11 21.75
N PRO A 75 10.06 -3.37 22.03
CA PRO A 75 9.56 -4.72 22.30
C PRO A 75 9.76 -5.63 21.08
N PRO A 76 10.17 -6.90 21.28
CA PRO A 76 10.35 -7.83 20.16
C PRO A 76 9.06 -7.99 19.36
N ALA A 77 9.09 -7.64 18.09
CA ALA A 77 8.00 -7.81 17.15
C ALA A 77 8.48 -8.61 15.94
N GLU A 78 7.85 -9.75 15.69
CA GLU A 78 8.25 -10.69 14.64
C GLU A 78 7.04 -11.17 13.84
N VAL A 79 7.23 -11.33 12.54
CA VAL A 79 6.26 -11.94 11.63
C VAL A 79 6.98 -12.91 10.70
N VAL A 80 6.39 -14.08 10.52
CA VAL A 80 6.80 -15.06 9.50
C VAL A 80 5.63 -15.27 8.55
N ARG A 81 5.91 -15.20 7.24
CA ARG A 81 4.96 -15.44 6.15
C ARG A 81 5.46 -16.53 5.22
N VAL A 82 4.51 -17.24 4.63
CA VAL A 82 4.74 -18.15 3.52
C VAL A 82 3.69 -17.84 2.46
N ASP A 83 4.14 -17.56 1.23
CA ASP A 83 3.30 -17.20 0.09
C ASP A 83 2.31 -16.08 0.42
N GLY A 84 2.82 -15.05 1.14
CA GLY A 84 2.05 -13.90 1.60
C GLY A 84 1.15 -14.16 2.80
N GLN A 85 0.94 -15.42 3.20
CA GLN A 85 0.09 -15.79 4.35
C GLN A 85 0.90 -15.80 5.65
N MET A 86 0.39 -15.11 6.67
CA MET A 86 1.01 -15.08 7.99
C MET A 86 0.92 -16.46 8.66
N GLN A 87 2.06 -17.00 9.03
CA GLN A 87 2.17 -18.27 9.75
C GLN A 87 2.21 -18.04 11.26
N CYS A 88 2.99 -17.06 11.70
CA CYS A 88 3.03 -16.64 13.09
C CYS A 88 3.36 -15.16 13.21
N ALA A 89 3.02 -14.57 14.37
CA ALA A 89 3.40 -13.22 14.75
C ALA A 89 3.51 -13.10 16.26
N THR A 90 4.25 -12.10 16.75
CA THR A 90 4.15 -11.69 18.16
C THR A 90 2.82 -10.96 18.40
N ASP A 91 2.29 -11.03 19.62
CA ASP A 91 0.92 -10.60 19.94
C ASP A 91 0.59 -9.16 19.51
N ASP A 92 1.47 -8.20 19.77
CA ASP A 92 1.25 -6.79 19.42
C ASP A 92 1.25 -6.55 17.90
N LEU A 93 2.12 -7.24 17.19
CA LEU A 93 2.25 -7.09 15.73
C LEU A 93 1.15 -7.84 14.99
N ALA A 94 0.67 -8.96 15.51
CA ALA A 94 -0.45 -9.72 14.95
C ALA A 94 -1.72 -8.87 14.85
N ALA A 95 -1.98 -8.03 15.85
CA ALA A 95 -3.14 -7.12 15.86
C ALA A 95 -3.00 -6.04 14.77
N GLN A 96 -1.84 -5.40 14.68
CA GLN A 96 -1.57 -4.31 13.73
C GLN A 96 -1.55 -4.80 12.26
N LEU A 97 -0.97 -5.98 12.03
CA LEU A 97 -0.80 -6.51 10.66
C LEU A 97 -2.05 -7.20 10.12
N ARG A 98 -3.00 -7.63 10.95
CA ARG A 98 -4.30 -8.14 10.47
C ARG A 98 -5.04 -7.12 9.61
N GLU A 99 -4.89 -5.85 9.91
CA GLU A 99 -5.48 -4.75 9.12
C GLU A 99 -4.66 -4.43 7.86
N ALA A 100 -3.32 -4.50 7.97
CA ALA A 100 -2.42 -4.20 6.86
C ALA A 100 -2.28 -5.31 5.80
N GLN A 101 -2.77 -6.53 6.07
CA GLN A 101 -2.59 -7.68 5.17
C GLN A 101 -3.44 -7.65 3.90
N ALA A 102 -4.47 -6.81 3.83
CA ALA A 102 -5.43 -6.84 2.72
C ALA A 102 -4.81 -6.51 1.35
N TRP A 103 -3.64 -5.86 1.30
CA TRP A 103 -3.06 -5.38 0.04
C TRP A 103 -1.77 -6.10 -0.41
N ARG A 104 -1.01 -6.76 0.49
CA ARG A 104 0.25 -7.44 0.15
C ARG A 104 0.10 -8.75 -0.65
N GLY A 105 -1.10 -9.21 -0.92
CA GLY A 105 -1.35 -10.43 -1.71
C GLY A 105 -1.57 -10.21 -3.20
N LYS A 106 -1.59 -8.97 -3.68
CA LYS A 106 -1.74 -8.67 -5.11
C LYS A 106 -0.40 -8.36 -5.74
N HIS A 107 -0.14 -9.01 -6.86
CA HIS A 107 1.01 -8.71 -7.70
C HIS A 107 0.92 -7.26 -8.20
N LEU A 108 2.02 -6.52 -8.07
CA LEU A 108 2.17 -5.21 -8.68
C LEU A 108 1.98 -5.36 -10.20
N ASP A 109 1.01 -4.65 -10.76
CA ASP A 109 0.81 -4.57 -12.20
C ASP A 109 1.15 -3.15 -12.71
N PRO A 110 2.37 -2.92 -13.16
CA PRO A 110 2.80 -1.60 -13.63
C PRO A 110 1.99 -1.08 -14.81
N LYS A 111 1.47 -1.97 -15.65
CA LYS A 111 0.64 -1.59 -16.79
C LYS A 111 -0.71 -1.04 -16.34
N ALA A 112 -1.38 -1.71 -15.41
CA ALA A 112 -2.61 -1.21 -14.81
C ALA A 112 -2.36 0.09 -14.04
N LEU A 113 -1.29 0.16 -13.23
CA LEU A 113 -0.91 1.35 -12.48
C LEU A 113 -0.62 2.56 -13.36
N SER A 114 -0.06 2.37 -14.57
CA SER A 114 0.24 3.47 -15.51
C SER A 114 -0.97 4.28 -15.95
N GLN A 115 -2.19 3.76 -15.76
CA GLN A 115 -3.44 4.48 -16.00
C GLN A 115 -3.68 5.59 -14.95
N TRP A 116 -3.23 5.35 -13.71
CA TRP A 116 -3.48 6.20 -12.55
C TRP A 116 -2.26 6.93 -12.03
N TYR A 117 -1.06 6.45 -12.42
CA TYR A 117 0.23 7.03 -12.05
C TYR A 117 1.08 7.27 -13.29
N GLU A 118 1.89 8.30 -13.24
CA GLU A 118 2.97 8.54 -14.17
C GLU A 118 4.29 8.07 -13.56
N PHE A 119 5.05 7.25 -14.27
CA PHE A 119 6.38 6.82 -13.85
C PHE A 119 7.43 7.72 -14.51
N ARG A 120 8.31 8.29 -13.69
CA ARG A 120 9.41 9.15 -14.15
C ARG A 120 10.72 8.70 -13.52
N GLN A 121 11.73 8.52 -14.32
CA GLN A 121 13.09 8.39 -13.79
C GLN A 121 13.58 9.79 -13.40
N ILE A 122 14.01 9.95 -12.15
CA ILE A 122 14.43 11.23 -11.56
C ILE A 122 15.95 11.29 -11.33
N GLY A 123 16.66 10.20 -11.56
CA GLY A 123 18.12 10.17 -11.49
C GLY A 123 18.69 8.86 -10.98
N ASP A 124 19.94 8.92 -10.61
CA ASP A 124 20.71 7.86 -9.99
C ASP A 124 20.93 8.16 -8.51
N SER A 125 21.06 7.11 -7.71
CA SER A 125 21.31 7.24 -6.27
C SER A 125 22.18 6.10 -5.75
N ARG A 126 22.51 6.17 -4.46
CA ARG A 126 23.21 5.10 -3.74
C ARG A 126 22.51 4.87 -2.40
N VAL A 127 22.12 3.63 -2.13
CA VAL A 127 21.43 3.22 -0.90
C VAL A 127 22.04 1.92 -0.39
N ALA A 128 22.35 1.83 0.89
CA ALA A 128 22.97 0.66 1.51
C ALA A 128 24.21 0.16 0.73
N ASP A 129 25.07 1.09 0.30
CA ASP A 129 26.28 0.85 -0.50
C ASP A 129 26.05 0.28 -1.91
N ARG A 130 24.82 0.33 -2.42
CA ARG A 130 24.44 -0.18 -3.74
C ARG A 130 24.00 0.94 -4.67
N SER A 131 24.36 0.82 -5.94
CA SER A 131 23.88 1.73 -6.99
C SER A 131 22.40 1.49 -7.25
N ALA A 132 21.61 2.55 -7.27
CA ALA A 132 20.18 2.50 -7.49
C ALA A 132 19.72 3.50 -8.55
N VAL A 133 18.62 3.20 -9.22
CA VAL A 133 17.89 4.17 -10.03
C VAL A 133 16.75 4.76 -9.19
N ALA A 134 16.59 6.07 -9.23
CA ALA A 134 15.51 6.76 -8.55
C ALA A 134 14.35 7.01 -9.52
N LEU A 135 13.14 6.59 -9.10
CA LEU A 135 11.89 6.74 -9.84
C LEU A 135 10.89 7.54 -9.01
N ALA A 136 10.17 8.45 -9.65
CA ALA A 136 8.96 9.04 -9.10
C ALA A 136 7.72 8.33 -9.67
N VAL A 137 6.82 7.91 -8.79
CA VAL A 137 5.50 7.38 -9.10
C VAL A 137 4.49 8.46 -8.75
N VAL A 138 4.10 9.25 -9.75
CA VAL A 138 3.32 10.48 -9.59
C VAL A 138 1.86 10.21 -9.88
N PRO A 139 0.95 10.44 -8.92
CA PRO A 139 -0.48 10.31 -9.16
C PRO A 139 -0.95 11.24 -10.29
N ARG A 140 -1.90 10.76 -11.11
CA ARG A 140 -2.56 11.56 -12.15
C ARG A 140 -3.75 12.35 -11.62
N ASP A 141 -4.14 12.11 -10.37
CA ASP A 141 -5.25 12.77 -9.67
C ASP A 141 -4.87 13.13 -8.22
N GLN A 142 -5.81 13.74 -7.50
CA GLN A 142 -5.62 14.18 -6.10
C GLN A 142 -6.10 13.14 -5.06
N HIS A 143 -6.38 11.91 -5.48
CA HIS A 143 -7.06 10.92 -4.64
C HIS A 143 -6.11 9.88 -4.05
N ARG A 144 -4.82 10.00 -4.30
CA ARG A 144 -3.77 9.07 -3.85
C ARG A 144 -2.46 9.77 -3.58
N TYR A 145 -1.58 9.13 -2.83
CA TYR A 145 -0.23 9.64 -2.55
C TYR A 145 0.74 9.25 -3.66
N GLY A 146 1.82 10.02 -3.79
CA GLY A 146 2.93 9.72 -4.68
C GLY A 146 4.05 8.97 -3.96
N PHE A 147 4.94 8.35 -4.75
CA PHE A 147 6.09 7.65 -4.22
C PHE A 147 7.38 8.05 -4.94
N GLU A 148 8.48 8.03 -4.19
CA GLU A 148 9.83 8.00 -4.72
C GLU A 148 10.44 6.65 -4.39
N LEU A 149 10.82 5.87 -5.40
CA LEU A 149 11.40 4.55 -5.25
C LEU A 149 12.86 4.57 -5.70
N HIS A 150 13.74 3.96 -4.92
CA HIS A 150 15.13 3.73 -5.30
C HIS A 150 15.33 2.23 -5.49
N LEU A 151 15.38 1.81 -6.73
CA LEU A 151 15.51 0.41 -7.13
C LEU A 151 16.97 0.04 -7.36
N ASP A 152 17.41 -1.05 -6.76
CA ASP A 152 18.74 -1.59 -6.97
C ASP A 152 19.00 -1.89 -8.45
N ARG A 153 20.13 -1.45 -8.98
CA ARG A 153 20.43 -1.63 -10.43
C ARG A 153 20.61 -3.08 -10.85
N GLU A 154 21.04 -3.94 -9.94
CA GLU A 154 21.27 -5.37 -10.23
C GLU A 154 19.98 -6.17 -10.12
N THR A 155 19.26 -6.02 -9.00
CA THR A 155 18.12 -6.88 -8.67
C THR A 155 16.77 -6.25 -8.99
N ALA A 156 16.70 -4.93 -9.17
CA ALA A 156 15.48 -4.12 -9.24
C ALA A 156 14.62 -4.14 -7.95
N LEU A 157 15.13 -4.68 -6.84
CA LEU A 157 14.45 -4.61 -5.55
C LEU A 157 14.49 -3.18 -4.97
N PRO A 158 13.45 -2.76 -4.22
CA PRO A 158 13.40 -1.43 -3.63
C PRO A 158 14.36 -1.35 -2.43
N LEU A 159 15.38 -0.50 -2.54
CA LEU A 159 16.31 -0.20 -1.45
C LEU A 159 15.82 0.95 -0.57
N LYS A 160 14.99 1.83 -1.14
CA LYS A 160 14.35 2.95 -0.44
C LYS A 160 13.02 3.27 -1.09
N SER A 161 12.04 3.59 -0.28
CA SER A 161 10.73 4.11 -0.69
C SER A 161 10.35 5.28 0.19
N LEU A 162 9.87 6.36 -0.43
CA LEU A 162 9.29 7.51 0.24
C LEU A 162 7.85 7.66 -0.22
N MET A 163 6.90 7.78 0.70
CA MET A 163 5.53 8.17 0.39
C MET A 163 5.37 9.66 0.63
N LEU A 164 4.83 10.37 -0.34
CA LEU A 164 4.74 11.83 -0.36
C LEU A 164 3.29 12.26 -0.55
N ASN A 165 2.87 13.30 0.17
CA ASN A 165 1.58 13.92 -0.07
C ASN A 165 1.60 14.83 -1.33
N GLU A 166 0.47 15.46 -1.63
CA GLU A 166 0.30 16.36 -2.78
C GLU A 166 1.20 17.62 -2.73
N LYS A 167 1.77 17.93 -1.56
CA LYS A 167 2.71 19.04 -1.35
C LYS A 167 4.17 18.59 -1.39
N GLY A 168 4.42 17.30 -1.66
CA GLY A 168 5.76 16.72 -1.62
C GLY A 168 6.31 16.51 -0.20
N GLN A 169 5.47 16.57 0.84
CA GLN A 169 5.90 16.34 2.21
C GLN A 169 5.95 14.83 2.49
N LEU A 170 7.01 14.42 3.19
CA LEU A 170 7.22 13.02 3.56
C LEU A 170 6.16 12.55 4.57
N LEU A 171 5.48 11.48 4.23
CA LEU A 171 4.51 10.78 5.08
C LEU A 171 5.09 9.50 5.68
N GLU A 172 5.89 8.79 4.89
CA GLU A 172 6.48 7.52 5.27
C GLU A 172 7.80 7.30 4.53
N ARG A 173 8.76 6.67 5.19
CA ARG A 173 10.03 6.24 4.62
C ARG A 173 10.32 4.79 5.00
N PHE A 174 10.73 4.03 4.02
CA PHE A 174 11.43 2.77 4.16
C PHE A 174 12.81 2.93 3.53
N GLN A 175 13.87 2.48 4.20
CA GLN A 175 15.21 2.56 3.64
C GLN A 175 16.13 1.47 4.22
N PHE A 176 16.70 0.64 3.37
CA PHE A 176 17.74 -0.28 3.77
C PHE A 176 18.99 0.46 4.26
N THR A 177 19.55 -0.02 5.37
CA THR A 177 20.87 0.36 5.91
C THR A 177 21.91 -0.68 5.53
N GLN A 178 21.48 -1.95 5.40
CA GLN A 178 22.28 -3.07 4.87
C GLN A 178 21.39 -3.91 3.96
N PHE A 179 21.93 -4.36 2.84
CA PHE A 179 21.21 -5.19 1.88
C PHE A 179 22.13 -6.23 1.25
N SER A 180 21.63 -7.46 1.14
CA SER A 180 22.31 -8.56 0.45
C SER A 180 21.31 -9.33 -0.39
N SER A 181 21.64 -9.57 -1.66
CA SER A 181 20.93 -10.46 -2.57
C SER A 181 21.50 -11.88 -2.60
N SER A 182 22.32 -12.24 -1.60
CA SER A 182 22.86 -13.60 -1.44
C SER A 182 21.77 -14.56 -0.98
N ALA A 183 22.05 -15.86 -1.15
CA ALA A 183 21.17 -16.92 -0.67
C ALA A 183 20.90 -16.79 0.85
N VAL A 184 19.63 -16.84 1.23
CA VAL A 184 19.18 -16.79 2.61
C VAL A 184 19.19 -18.21 3.19
N ASP A 185 19.89 -18.40 4.34
CA ASP A 185 19.89 -19.68 5.06
C ASP A 185 18.51 -19.92 5.68
N THR A 186 18.00 -21.16 5.56
CA THR A 186 16.71 -21.55 6.16
C THR A 186 16.64 -21.32 7.67
N ARG A 187 17.76 -21.37 8.36
CA ARG A 187 17.83 -21.07 9.81
C ARG A 187 17.44 -19.63 10.12
N GLN A 188 17.69 -18.68 9.21
CA GLN A 188 17.33 -17.27 9.37
C GLN A 188 15.83 -17.03 9.25
N LEU A 189 15.10 -17.98 8.65
CA LEU A 189 13.64 -17.93 8.50
C LEU A 189 12.87 -18.64 9.62
N GLN A 190 13.60 -19.28 10.55
CA GLN A 190 12.97 -19.96 11.70
C GLN A 190 12.36 -18.91 12.63
N PRO A 191 11.08 -19.08 13.03
CA PRO A 191 10.45 -18.21 14.00
C PRO A 191 11.10 -18.35 15.37
N SER A 192 11.09 -17.28 16.16
CA SER A 192 11.45 -17.33 17.57
C SER A 192 10.32 -17.98 18.39
N GLU A 193 10.61 -18.35 19.64
CA GLU A 193 9.61 -18.88 20.58
C GLU A 193 8.48 -17.87 20.88
N ALA A 194 8.74 -16.57 20.71
CA ALA A 194 7.77 -15.51 20.90
C ALA A 194 6.77 -15.40 19.74
N CYS A 195 7.09 -15.94 18.55
CA CYS A 195 6.22 -15.93 17.39
C CYS A 195 5.12 -16.98 17.54
N LYS A 196 3.91 -16.55 17.87
CA LYS A 196 2.75 -17.44 18.07
C LYS A 196 2.03 -17.69 16.75
N ALA A 197 1.62 -18.94 16.51
CA ALA A 197 0.86 -19.31 15.35
C ALA A 197 -0.43 -18.45 15.22
N VAL A 198 -0.68 -17.91 14.04
CA VAL A 198 -1.89 -17.16 13.75
C VAL A 198 -2.91 -18.10 13.12
N GLU A 199 -4.00 -18.38 13.82
CA GLU A 199 -5.12 -19.07 13.23
C GLU A 199 -5.73 -18.20 12.13
N VAL A 200 -5.54 -18.59 10.89
CA VAL A 200 -6.23 -18.00 9.74
C VAL A 200 -7.67 -18.48 9.81
N ARG A 201 -8.54 -17.76 10.53
CA ARG A 201 -9.99 -17.94 10.34
C ARG A 201 -10.30 -17.47 8.93
N GLU A 202 -10.70 -18.40 8.07
CA GLU A 202 -11.36 -18.01 6.82
C GLU A 202 -12.55 -17.12 7.21
N PRO A 203 -12.58 -15.87 6.76
CA PRO A 203 -13.72 -15.02 7.03
C PRO A 203 -14.95 -15.67 6.38
N ALA A 204 -16.05 -15.76 7.14
CA ALA A 204 -17.32 -16.20 6.59
C ALA A 204 -17.62 -15.30 5.37
N ARG A 205 -17.60 -15.87 4.17
CA ARG A 205 -17.97 -15.13 2.95
C ARG A 205 -19.42 -14.73 3.08
N THR A 206 -19.65 -13.48 3.39
CA THR A 206 -20.99 -12.90 3.30
C THR A 206 -21.27 -12.69 1.82
N PRO A 207 -22.33 -13.30 1.26
CA PRO A 207 -22.69 -13.08 -0.13
C PRO A 207 -23.01 -11.60 -0.32
N SER A 208 -22.50 -11.02 -1.40
CA SER A 208 -22.66 -9.66 -1.89
C SER A 208 -22.92 -8.62 -0.79
N SER A 209 -22.03 -7.67 -0.65
CA SER A 209 -22.21 -6.63 0.36
C SER A 209 -23.55 -5.93 0.12
N ALA A 210 -24.38 -5.87 1.18
CA ALA A 210 -25.58 -5.03 1.19
C ALA A 210 -25.25 -3.53 1.04
N TRP A 211 -23.98 -3.22 0.76
CA TRP A 211 -23.44 -1.88 0.66
C TRP A 211 -22.65 -1.68 -0.63
N ARG A 212 -22.76 -0.50 -1.22
CA ARG A 212 -21.98 -0.06 -2.36
C ARG A 212 -21.56 1.40 -2.17
N SER A 213 -20.54 1.81 -2.88
CA SER A 213 -20.18 3.22 -3.02
C SER A 213 -20.71 3.77 -4.33
N ASP A 214 -21.40 4.91 -4.28
CA ASP A 214 -21.84 5.62 -5.49
C ASP A 214 -20.67 6.39 -6.15
N TRP A 215 -19.56 6.56 -5.42
CA TRP A 215 -18.35 7.16 -5.94
C TRP A 215 -17.11 6.51 -5.34
N LEU A 216 -16.18 6.12 -6.20
CA LEU A 216 -14.82 5.71 -5.85
C LEU A 216 -13.82 6.57 -6.63
N PRO A 217 -12.60 6.78 -6.11
CA PRO A 217 -11.55 7.34 -6.94
C PRO A 217 -11.34 6.46 -8.19
N PRO A 218 -11.06 7.05 -9.36
CA PRO A 218 -10.81 6.27 -10.57
C PRO A 218 -9.76 5.19 -10.34
N GLY A 219 -10.01 3.94 -10.79
CA GLY A 219 -9.10 2.81 -10.65
C GLY A 219 -9.14 2.07 -9.31
N PHE A 220 -9.88 2.57 -8.31
CA PHE A 220 -10.13 1.78 -7.10
C PHE A 220 -11.28 0.81 -7.34
N GLU A 221 -11.04 -0.44 -6.99
CA GLU A 221 -12.00 -1.54 -7.13
C GLU A 221 -12.23 -2.22 -5.78
N LEU A 222 -13.41 -2.84 -5.62
CA LEU A 222 -13.69 -3.67 -4.46
C LEU A 222 -12.80 -4.91 -4.47
N LEU A 223 -11.95 -5.05 -3.45
CA LEU A 223 -11.03 -6.17 -3.30
C LEU A 223 -11.62 -7.29 -2.48
N ASP A 224 -12.33 -6.93 -1.40
CA ASP A 224 -12.94 -7.88 -0.48
C ASP A 224 -14.15 -7.25 0.22
N ALA A 225 -15.12 -8.08 0.59
CA ALA A 225 -16.29 -7.70 1.37
C ALA A 225 -16.59 -8.78 2.42
N ASN A 226 -16.67 -8.37 3.69
CA ASN A 226 -16.75 -9.30 4.80
C ASN A 226 -17.40 -8.68 6.04
N VAL A 227 -17.48 -9.45 7.12
CA VAL A 227 -17.82 -8.96 8.46
C VAL A 227 -16.55 -8.95 9.31
N ARG A 228 -16.22 -7.81 9.89
CA ARG A 228 -15.06 -7.64 10.77
C ARG A 228 -15.46 -6.92 12.04
N ARG A 229 -14.56 -6.97 13.06
CA ARG A 229 -14.73 -6.16 14.26
C ARG A 229 -14.58 -4.68 13.90
N SER A 230 -15.47 -3.83 14.42
CA SER A 230 -15.36 -2.39 14.28
C SER A 230 -14.07 -1.87 14.92
N PRO A 231 -13.35 -0.90 14.29
CA PRO A 231 -12.21 -0.23 14.94
C PRO A 231 -12.65 0.70 16.08
N ALA A 232 -13.93 1.08 16.15
CA ALA A 232 -14.48 2.00 17.13
C ALA A 232 -15.24 1.27 18.27
N SER A 233 -15.67 0.03 18.04
CA SER A 233 -16.43 -0.77 19.01
C SER A 233 -16.00 -2.24 19.00
N SER A 234 -16.59 -3.06 19.88
CA SER A 234 -16.37 -4.51 19.87
C SER A 234 -17.32 -5.26 18.92
N GLU A 235 -18.24 -4.56 18.25
CA GLU A 235 -19.24 -5.17 17.39
C GLU A 235 -18.66 -5.68 16.07
N SER A 236 -19.32 -6.70 15.52
CA SER A 236 -19.02 -7.16 14.16
C SER A 236 -19.85 -6.36 13.16
N VAL A 237 -19.20 -5.70 12.23
CA VAL A 237 -19.78 -4.76 11.26
C VAL A 237 -19.41 -5.15 9.85
N ALA A 238 -20.18 -4.69 8.87
CA ALA A 238 -19.84 -4.86 7.46
C ALA A 238 -18.53 -4.13 7.18
N TRP A 239 -17.63 -4.80 6.47
CA TRP A 239 -16.32 -4.30 6.06
C TRP A 239 -16.11 -4.50 4.56
N LEU A 240 -15.65 -3.45 3.91
CA LEU A 240 -15.31 -3.44 2.49
C LEU A 240 -13.88 -2.95 2.35
N SER A 241 -13.09 -3.60 1.49
CA SER A 241 -11.74 -3.18 1.14
C SER A 241 -11.68 -2.78 -0.32
N TYR A 242 -11.08 -1.65 -0.59
CA TYR A 242 -10.88 -1.11 -1.93
C TYR A 242 -9.40 -0.84 -2.19
N GLY A 243 -8.97 -0.94 -3.44
CA GLY A 243 -7.61 -0.63 -3.83
C GLY A 243 -7.44 -0.47 -5.33
N ASP A 244 -6.36 0.21 -5.73
CA ASP A 244 -5.97 0.44 -7.12
C ASP A 244 -4.73 -0.38 -7.55
N GLY A 245 -4.24 -1.25 -6.66
CA GLY A 245 -3.03 -2.04 -6.83
C GLY A 245 -1.79 -1.46 -6.14
N LEU A 246 -1.82 -0.18 -5.71
CA LEU A 246 -0.74 0.47 -4.96
C LEU A 246 -1.25 1.09 -3.66
N ALA A 247 -2.35 1.83 -3.70
CA ALA A 247 -3.05 2.38 -2.55
C ALA A 247 -4.28 1.55 -2.19
N SER A 248 -4.66 1.55 -0.91
CA SER A 248 -5.87 0.86 -0.45
C SER A 248 -6.51 1.56 0.74
N PHE A 249 -7.80 1.28 0.94
CA PHE A 249 -8.55 1.69 2.13
C PHE A 249 -9.64 0.69 2.48
N SER A 250 -10.02 0.69 3.75
CA SER A 250 -11.12 -0.10 4.30
C SER A 250 -12.30 0.79 4.68
N VAL A 251 -13.51 0.30 4.48
CA VAL A 251 -14.76 0.94 4.90
C VAL A 251 -15.47 0.02 5.89
N PHE A 252 -15.75 0.55 7.08
CA PHE A 252 -16.53 -0.11 8.12
C PHE A 252 -17.89 0.56 8.22
N LEU A 253 -18.96 -0.22 8.31
CA LEU A 253 -20.34 0.28 8.33
C LEU A 253 -21.03 -0.24 9.59
N GLU A 254 -21.19 0.63 10.58
CA GLU A 254 -21.69 0.33 11.91
C GLU A 254 -23.08 0.93 12.14
N PRO A 255 -24.15 0.12 12.30
CA PRO A 255 -25.48 0.62 12.66
C PRO A 255 -25.48 1.35 14.01
N LEU A 256 -25.95 2.58 14.08
CA LEU A 256 -25.91 3.38 15.31
C LEU A 256 -27.01 3.03 16.32
N ARG A 257 -28.09 2.39 15.89
CA ARG A 257 -29.21 1.95 16.76
C ARG A 257 -29.69 3.05 17.74
N GLY A 258 -29.67 4.32 17.27
CA GLY A 258 -30.07 5.46 18.08
C GLY A 258 -28.93 6.08 18.93
N ALA A 259 -27.72 5.56 18.89
CA ALA A 259 -26.57 6.17 19.54
C ALA A 259 -26.25 7.54 18.90
N LEU A 260 -25.97 8.53 19.73
CA LEU A 260 -25.48 9.83 19.30
C LEU A 260 -23.96 9.77 19.19
N VAL A 261 -23.46 9.62 17.98
CA VAL A 261 -22.03 9.63 17.67
C VAL A 261 -21.75 10.76 16.67
N GLU A 262 -20.73 11.56 16.96
CA GLU A 262 -20.32 12.66 16.09
C GLU A 262 -19.37 12.19 14.98
N ASP A 263 -19.34 12.96 13.89
CA ASP A 263 -18.35 12.81 12.84
C ASP A 263 -16.94 13.02 13.41
N ALA A 264 -16.00 12.21 12.98
CA ALA A 264 -14.62 12.28 13.40
C ALA A 264 -13.65 12.18 12.23
N ARG A 265 -12.47 12.76 12.38
CA ARG A 265 -11.36 12.61 11.44
C ARG A 265 -10.03 12.64 12.17
N SER A 266 -9.12 11.80 11.74
CA SER A 266 -7.76 11.72 12.25
C SER A 266 -6.81 11.38 11.12
N GLN A 267 -5.56 11.81 11.25
CA GLN A 267 -4.49 11.46 10.33
C GLN A 267 -3.22 11.15 11.13
N MET A 268 -2.60 10.01 10.83
CA MET A 268 -1.30 9.60 11.38
C MET A 268 -0.37 9.20 10.23
N GLY A 269 0.54 10.11 9.87
CA GLY A 269 1.36 9.93 8.67
C GLY A 269 0.48 9.76 7.43
N PRO A 270 0.65 8.69 6.65
CA PRO A 270 -0.17 8.43 5.46
C PRO A 270 -1.57 7.92 5.77
N THR A 271 -1.81 7.32 6.95
CA THR A 271 -3.11 6.74 7.30
C THR A 271 -4.07 7.80 7.78
N VAL A 272 -5.23 7.85 7.15
CA VAL A 272 -6.37 8.63 7.59
C VAL A 272 -7.45 7.71 8.16
N ALA A 273 -8.19 8.21 9.15
CA ALA A 273 -9.43 7.62 9.64
C ALA A 273 -10.50 8.70 9.62
N VAL A 274 -11.58 8.47 8.88
CA VAL A 274 -12.70 9.39 8.74
C VAL A 274 -13.97 8.65 9.05
N SER A 275 -14.73 9.13 10.02
CA SER A 275 -16.06 8.62 10.40
C SER A 275 -17.12 9.64 10.06
N LYS A 276 -18.14 9.23 9.30
CA LYS A 276 -19.28 10.05 8.88
C LYS A 276 -20.59 9.35 9.16
N ARG A 277 -21.52 10.05 9.79
CA ARG A 277 -22.89 9.56 9.98
C ARG A 277 -23.67 9.74 8.67
N ILE A 278 -24.28 8.67 8.21
CA ILE A 278 -25.23 8.70 7.09
C ILE A 278 -26.58 8.15 7.53
N SER A 279 -27.67 8.71 6.98
CA SER A 279 -29.03 8.21 7.24
C SER A 279 -29.44 7.26 6.12
N THR A 280 -30.03 6.12 6.51
CA THR A 280 -30.58 5.11 5.60
C THR A 280 -32.03 4.83 5.91
N SER A 281 -32.72 4.04 5.08
CA SER A 281 -34.09 3.57 5.37
C SER A 281 -34.20 2.79 6.68
N ASP A 282 -33.14 2.09 7.05
CA ASP A 282 -33.08 1.20 8.21
C ASP A 282 -32.50 1.87 9.47
N GLY A 283 -32.26 3.18 9.40
CA GLY A 283 -31.68 3.99 10.48
C GLY A 283 -30.32 4.58 10.13
N ASP A 284 -29.70 5.21 11.12
CA ASP A 284 -28.41 5.86 10.93
C ASP A 284 -27.25 4.86 11.06
N VAL A 285 -26.24 5.07 10.22
CA VAL A 285 -25.04 4.24 10.15
C VAL A 285 -23.80 5.14 10.24
N MET A 286 -22.84 4.74 11.06
CA MET A 286 -21.52 5.33 11.05
C MET A 286 -20.67 4.62 9.96
N VAL A 287 -20.21 5.38 9.00
CA VAL A 287 -19.27 4.93 7.97
C VAL A 287 -17.88 5.40 8.36
N THR A 288 -17.00 4.45 8.66
CA THR A 288 -15.60 4.74 8.98
C THR A 288 -14.70 4.25 7.84
N VAL A 289 -13.98 5.18 7.22
CA VAL A 289 -12.98 4.91 6.18
C VAL A 289 -11.60 5.02 6.79
N ILE A 290 -10.79 3.96 6.67
CA ILE A 290 -9.40 3.91 7.16
C ILE A 290 -8.50 3.48 6.00
N GLY A 291 -7.44 4.25 5.70
CA GLY A 291 -6.50 3.86 4.64
C GLY A 291 -5.43 4.90 4.37
N GLU A 292 -4.57 4.56 3.40
CA GLU A 292 -3.47 5.40 2.97
C GLU A 292 -3.86 6.20 1.72
N ILE A 293 -4.82 7.07 1.90
CA ILE A 293 -5.38 7.96 0.90
C ILE A 293 -5.54 9.38 1.49
N PRO A 294 -5.59 10.44 0.67
CA PRO A 294 -5.82 11.80 1.16
C PRO A 294 -7.13 11.93 1.94
N LEU A 295 -7.12 12.76 2.99
CA LEU A 295 -8.25 12.96 3.91
C LEU A 295 -9.55 13.30 3.18
N GLY A 296 -9.52 14.22 2.20
CA GLY A 296 -10.70 14.61 1.41
C GLY A 296 -11.25 13.47 0.56
N THR A 297 -10.40 12.54 0.13
CA THR A 297 -10.81 11.32 -0.58
C THR A 297 -11.57 10.40 0.37
N ALA A 298 -11.04 10.16 1.57
CA ALA A 298 -11.70 9.34 2.59
C ALA A 298 -13.07 9.92 2.99
N GLU A 299 -13.17 11.24 3.18
CA GLU A 299 -14.44 11.91 3.46
C GLU A 299 -15.46 11.72 2.34
N ARG A 300 -15.03 11.88 1.08
CA ARG A 300 -15.91 11.70 -0.07
C ARG A 300 -16.40 10.26 -0.22
N VAL A 301 -15.51 9.28 0.01
CA VAL A 301 -15.88 7.86 0.02
C VAL A 301 -16.92 7.60 1.11
N ALA A 302 -16.69 8.06 2.34
CA ALA A 302 -17.60 7.85 3.46
C ALA A 302 -19.01 8.38 3.15
N LEU A 303 -19.11 9.58 2.57
CA LEU A 303 -20.38 10.21 2.20
C LEU A 303 -21.04 9.58 0.97
N SER A 304 -20.33 8.81 0.17
CA SER A 304 -20.85 8.14 -1.04
C SER A 304 -21.40 6.74 -0.78
N MET A 305 -21.27 6.23 0.44
CA MET A 305 -21.76 4.88 0.76
C MET A 305 -23.29 4.83 0.78
N ARG A 306 -23.84 3.75 0.21
CA ARG A 306 -25.30 3.50 0.12
C ARG A 306 -25.60 2.05 0.48
N ALA A 307 -26.73 1.83 1.13
CA ALA A 307 -27.28 0.49 1.27
C ALA A 307 -27.70 -0.05 -0.11
N GLY A 308 -27.40 -1.32 -0.39
CA GLY A 308 -27.82 -1.98 -1.62
C GLY A 308 -29.33 -2.19 -1.64
N ALA A 309 -29.91 -2.26 -2.84
CA ALA A 309 -31.37 -2.33 -3.04
C ALA A 309 -32.04 -3.66 -2.55
N GLU A 310 -31.27 -4.63 -2.09
CA GLU A 310 -31.81 -5.95 -1.69
C GLU A 310 -32.47 -5.98 -0.30
N GLN A 311 -32.31 -4.93 0.53
CA GLN A 311 -32.97 -4.83 1.84
C GLN A 311 -34.33 -4.08 1.81
N ALA A 312 -34.72 -3.52 0.69
CA ALA A 312 -36.00 -2.81 0.55
C ALA A 312 -37.22 -3.74 0.32
N GLN A 313 -37.06 -5.07 0.39
CA GLN A 313 -38.13 -6.05 0.14
C GLN A 313 -38.21 -7.15 1.24
N ARG A 314 -38.03 -6.79 2.51
CA ARG A 314 -38.47 -7.66 3.60
C ARG A 314 -39.27 -6.92 4.66
#